data_986aae20f8bcb7860a82c45744d0f0f8
#
_entry.id   986aae20f8bcb7860a82c45744d0f0f8
#
_cell.length_a   1.000
_cell.length_b   1.000
_cell.length_c   1.000
_cell.angle_alpha   90.00
_cell.angle_beta   90.00
_cell.angle_gamma   90.00
#
_symmetry.space_group_name_H-M   'P 1'
#
loop_
_entity.id
_entity.type
_entity.pdbx_description
1 polymer ?
#
loop_
_entity_poly.entity_id
_entity_poly.type
_entity_poly.pdbx_seq_one_letter_code
_entity_poly.pdbx_strand_id
1 'polypeptide(L)'
;MTHEEALIKQTVAINNIKAFCTMRGIQLGDLEASIGVSKGYFSRIKANTRGVPFYKILMVADALGVSLEKLVDPYVVNTMEIERIERQIESLENKKAELLKTEEPFSDKPVQKPF
;
A
#
# COMPACT_ATOMS: atom_id res chain seq x y z
N MET A 1 2.49 -13.61 -24.69
CA MET A 1 3.13 -13.77 -23.38
C MET A 1 3.62 -15.18 -23.22
N THR A 2 4.88 -15.35 -22.88
CA THR A 2 5.43 -16.69 -22.63
C THR A 2 5.07 -17.17 -21.23
N HIS A 3 5.26 -18.48 -21.00
CA HIS A 3 5.04 -19.05 -19.67
C HIS A 3 5.94 -18.37 -18.62
N GLU A 4 7.17 -18.11 -18.98
CA GLU A 4 8.13 -17.44 -18.12
C GLU A 4 7.70 -16.03 -17.78
N GLU A 5 7.24 -15.28 -18.78
CA GLU A 5 6.72 -13.92 -18.54
C GLU A 5 5.50 -13.93 -17.62
N ALA A 6 4.64 -14.92 -17.76
CA ALA A 6 3.46 -15.05 -16.90
C ALA A 6 3.87 -15.32 -15.45
N LEU A 7 4.90 -16.16 -15.24
CA LEU A 7 5.41 -16.42 -13.88
C LEU A 7 6.04 -15.17 -13.26
N ILE A 8 6.71 -14.37 -14.08
CA ILE A 8 7.27 -13.09 -13.59
C ILE A 8 6.15 -12.17 -13.15
N LYS A 9 5.07 -12.06 -13.92
CA LYS A 9 3.92 -11.24 -13.55
C LYS A 9 3.24 -11.76 -12.28
N GLN A 10 3.20 -13.07 -12.12
CA GLN A 10 2.65 -13.68 -10.90
C GLN A 10 3.52 -13.31 -9.69
N THR A 11 4.84 -13.30 -9.85
CA THR A 11 5.75 -12.90 -8.78
C THR A 11 5.49 -11.45 -8.38
N VAL A 12 5.27 -10.56 -9.35
CA VAL A 12 4.88 -9.19 -9.08
C VAL A 12 3.58 -9.15 -8.27
N ALA A 13 2.59 -9.95 -8.67
CA ALA A 13 1.31 -10.00 -7.96
C ALA A 13 1.49 -10.44 -6.51
N ILE A 14 2.28 -11.48 -6.27
CA ILE A 14 2.53 -11.97 -4.91
C ILE A 14 3.23 -10.91 -4.07
N ASN A 15 4.23 -10.24 -4.63
CA ASN A 15 4.92 -9.16 -3.93
C ASN A 15 3.99 -8.01 -3.62
N ASN A 16 3.09 -7.66 -4.53
CA ASN A 16 2.09 -6.63 -4.31
C ASN A 16 1.11 -7.04 -3.20
N ILE A 17 0.69 -8.30 -3.15
CA ILE A 17 -0.18 -8.81 -2.09
C ILE A 17 0.48 -8.59 -0.73
N LYS A 18 1.75 -8.96 -0.60
CA LYS A 18 2.49 -8.77 0.64
C LYS A 18 2.60 -7.29 1.01
N ALA A 19 2.87 -6.45 0.03
CA ALA A 19 2.98 -5.01 0.24
C ALA A 19 1.65 -4.40 0.67
N PHE A 20 0.53 -4.79 0.04
CA PHE A 20 -0.80 -4.33 0.44
C PHE A 20 -1.09 -4.69 1.90
N CYS A 21 -0.76 -5.93 2.29
CA CYS A 21 -0.96 -6.36 3.67
C CYS A 21 -0.15 -5.50 4.63
N THR A 22 1.13 -5.29 4.34
CA THR A 22 2.00 -4.46 5.17
C THR A 22 1.47 -3.05 5.30
N MET A 23 1.08 -2.44 4.19
CA MET A 23 0.60 -1.06 4.17
C MET A 23 -0.71 -0.88 4.93
N ARG A 24 -1.53 -1.92 4.99
CA ARG A 24 -2.85 -1.86 5.66
C ARG A 24 -2.82 -2.44 7.07
N GLY A 25 -1.66 -2.88 7.54
CA GLY A 25 -1.55 -3.49 8.86
C GLY A 25 -2.25 -4.84 8.96
N ILE A 26 -2.36 -5.55 7.84
CA ILE A 26 -2.98 -6.88 7.80
C ILE A 26 -1.87 -7.93 7.86
N GLN A 27 -2.04 -8.92 8.73
CA GLN A 27 -1.11 -10.03 8.77
C GLN A 27 -1.33 -10.91 7.54
N LEU A 28 -0.27 -11.24 6.82
CA LEU A 28 -0.37 -12.08 5.63
C LEU A 28 -1.02 -13.43 5.97
N GLY A 29 -0.68 -14.00 7.13
CA GLY A 29 -1.28 -15.26 7.57
C GLY A 29 -2.80 -15.16 7.76
N ASP A 30 -3.30 -14.01 8.19
CA ASP A 30 -4.73 -13.80 8.35
C ASP A 30 -5.42 -13.74 6.99
N LEU A 31 -4.79 -13.10 6.01
CA LEU A 31 -5.31 -13.09 4.65
C LEU A 31 -5.34 -14.52 4.08
N GLU A 32 -4.26 -15.26 4.28
CA GLU A 32 -4.16 -16.64 3.82
C GLU A 32 -5.27 -17.50 4.41
N ALA A 33 -5.51 -17.37 5.70
CA ALA A 33 -6.58 -18.10 6.37
C ALA A 33 -7.95 -17.71 5.79
N SER A 34 -8.17 -16.45 5.47
CA SER A 34 -9.45 -15.98 4.96
C SER A 34 -9.78 -16.53 3.58
N ILE A 35 -8.79 -16.91 2.80
CA ILE A 35 -9.02 -17.50 1.48
C ILE A 35 -8.85 -19.02 1.48
N GLY A 36 -8.68 -19.63 2.66
CA GLY A 36 -8.67 -21.07 2.82
C GLY A 36 -7.36 -21.75 2.48
N VAL A 37 -6.25 -21.02 2.48
CA VAL A 37 -4.93 -21.64 2.28
C VAL A 37 -4.18 -21.68 3.60
N SER A 38 -3.15 -22.52 3.68
CA SER A 38 -2.38 -22.66 4.90
C SER A 38 -1.47 -21.44 5.10
N LYS A 39 -1.20 -21.13 6.36
CA LYS A 39 -0.31 -20.05 6.73
C LYS A 39 1.06 -20.26 6.08
N GLY A 40 1.58 -19.21 5.48
CA GLY A 40 2.86 -19.28 4.78
C GLY A 40 2.75 -19.72 3.33
N TYR A 41 1.53 -19.90 2.83
CA TYR A 41 1.30 -20.34 1.45
C TYR A 41 2.06 -19.46 0.43
N PHE A 42 1.87 -18.14 0.49
CA PHE A 42 2.50 -17.24 -0.46
C PHE A 42 4.02 -17.14 -0.22
N SER A 43 4.45 -17.26 1.03
CA SER A 43 5.88 -17.20 1.34
C SER A 43 6.63 -18.42 0.84
N ARG A 44 5.94 -19.57 0.68
CA ARG A 44 6.56 -20.79 0.18
C ARG A 44 6.63 -20.85 -1.33
N ILE A 45 5.93 -19.98 -2.04
CA ILE A 45 6.00 -19.92 -3.49
C ILE A 45 7.25 -19.18 -3.88
N LYS A 46 8.20 -19.90 -4.48
CA LYS A 46 9.43 -19.28 -4.95
C LYS A 46 9.17 -18.58 -6.27
N ALA A 47 9.90 -17.49 -6.49
CA ALA A 47 9.78 -16.69 -7.69
C ALA A 47 9.97 -17.55 -8.94
N ASN A 48 9.06 -17.42 -9.90
CA ASN A 48 9.16 -18.02 -11.23
C ASN A 48 9.20 -19.54 -11.23
N THR A 49 8.66 -20.22 -10.22
CA THR A 49 8.75 -21.68 -10.14
C THR A 49 7.46 -22.42 -10.37
N ARG A 50 6.31 -21.88 -9.97
CA ARG A 50 5.03 -22.54 -10.20
C ARG A 50 3.88 -21.55 -10.16
N GLY A 51 2.78 -21.91 -10.84
CA GLY A 51 1.61 -21.07 -10.88
C GLY A 51 0.74 -21.18 -9.63
N VAL A 52 0.05 -20.11 -9.32
CA VAL A 52 -1.00 -20.06 -8.32
C VAL A 52 -2.33 -20.15 -9.07
N PRO A 53 -3.27 -21.02 -8.63
CA PRO A 53 -4.57 -21.10 -9.28
C PRO A 53 -5.25 -19.73 -9.31
N PHE A 54 -5.85 -19.43 -10.46
CA PHE A 54 -6.46 -18.12 -10.68
C PHE A 54 -7.54 -17.79 -9.64
N TYR A 55 -8.32 -18.77 -9.23
CA TYR A 55 -9.39 -18.52 -8.26
C TYR A 55 -8.84 -18.02 -6.92
N LYS A 56 -7.64 -18.45 -6.54
CA LYS A 56 -7.00 -17.94 -5.32
C LYS A 56 -6.62 -16.48 -5.44
N ILE A 57 -6.17 -16.07 -6.61
CA ILE A 57 -5.86 -14.67 -6.89
C ILE A 57 -7.13 -13.82 -6.85
N LEU A 58 -8.23 -14.34 -7.41
CA LEU A 58 -9.52 -13.65 -7.32
C LEU A 58 -9.96 -13.47 -5.89
N MET A 59 -9.81 -14.48 -5.06
CA MET A 59 -10.18 -14.40 -3.65
C MET A 59 -9.35 -13.38 -2.90
N VAL A 60 -8.05 -13.29 -3.21
CA VAL A 60 -7.17 -12.28 -2.61
C VAL A 60 -7.59 -10.89 -3.03
N ALA A 61 -7.83 -10.68 -4.32
CA ALA A 61 -8.26 -9.38 -4.84
C ALA A 61 -9.55 -8.92 -4.14
N ASP A 62 -10.49 -9.83 -3.98
CA ASP A 62 -11.75 -9.55 -3.29
C ASP A 62 -11.51 -9.21 -1.81
N ALA A 63 -10.72 -10.02 -1.12
CA ALA A 63 -10.42 -9.81 0.30
C ALA A 63 -9.71 -8.48 0.56
N LEU A 64 -8.84 -8.07 -0.36
CA LEU A 64 -8.13 -6.81 -0.26
C LEU A 64 -8.90 -5.63 -0.84
N GLY A 65 -9.98 -5.90 -1.58
CA GLY A 65 -10.76 -4.85 -2.22
C GLY A 65 -9.99 -4.13 -3.31
N VAL A 66 -9.10 -4.84 -4.03
CA VAL A 66 -8.31 -4.26 -5.12
C VAL A 66 -8.64 -4.97 -6.43
N SER A 67 -8.40 -4.29 -7.54
CA SER A 67 -8.61 -4.88 -8.86
C SER A 67 -7.46 -5.81 -9.23
N LEU A 68 -7.73 -6.72 -10.15
CA LEU A 68 -6.67 -7.60 -10.68
C LEU A 68 -5.57 -6.78 -11.35
N GLU A 69 -5.95 -5.69 -12.02
CA GLU A 69 -4.98 -4.81 -12.65
C GLU A 69 -3.97 -4.26 -11.65
N LYS A 70 -4.45 -3.86 -10.48
CA LYS A 70 -3.56 -3.37 -9.43
C LYS A 70 -2.64 -4.44 -8.89
N LEU A 71 -3.14 -5.68 -8.79
CA LEU A 71 -2.31 -6.77 -8.30
C LEU A 71 -1.14 -7.08 -9.22
N VAL A 72 -1.30 -6.91 -10.53
CA VAL A 72 -0.25 -7.25 -11.49
C VAL A 72 0.57 -6.05 -11.94
N ASP A 73 0.26 -4.86 -11.45
CA ASP A 73 0.97 -3.64 -11.80
C ASP A 73 2.30 -3.56 -11.04
N PRO A 74 3.44 -3.60 -11.73
CA PRO A 74 4.73 -3.55 -11.04
C PRO A 74 5.01 -2.23 -10.34
N TYR A 75 4.24 -1.19 -10.64
CA TYR A 75 4.45 0.14 -10.06
C TYR A 75 3.42 0.54 -9.02
N VAL A 76 2.45 -0.33 -8.72
CA VAL A 76 1.34 0.03 -7.85
C VAL A 76 1.80 0.44 -6.44
N VAL A 77 2.81 -0.25 -5.91
CA VAL A 77 3.32 0.05 -4.58
C VAL A 77 3.95 1.44 -4.55
N ASN A 78 4.74 1.76 -5.57
CA ASN A 78 5.35 3.08 -5.67
C ASN A 78 4.29 4.18 -5.81
N THR A 79 3.27 3.94 -6.62
CA THR A 79 2.16 4.88 -6.79
C THR A 79 1.45 5.13 -5.46
N MET A 80 1.14 4.07 -4.74
CA MET A 80 0.48 4.18 -3.44
C MET A 80 1.35 4.90 -2.42
N GLU A 81 2.65 4.67 -2.45
CA GLU A 81 3.59 5.34 -1.55
C GLU A 81 3.65 6.83 -1.85
N ILE A 82 3.70 7.21 -3.13
CA ILE A 82 3.68 8.61 -3.54
C ILE A 82 2.39 9.27 -3.07
N GLU A 83 1.25 8.63 -3.26
CA GLU A 83 -0.05 9.17 -2.82
C GLU A 83 -0.08 9.36 -1.31
N ARG A 84 0.49 8.42 -0.56
CA ARG A 84 0.56 8.53 0.89
C ARG A 84 1.39 9.73 1.31
N ILE A 85 2.54 9.92 0.67
CA ILE A 85 3.43 11.05 0.95
C ILE A 85 2.73 12.37 0.61
N GLU A 86 2.05 12.42 -0.52
CA GLU A 86 1.30 13.62 -0.92
C GLU A 86 0.23 13.99 0.11
N ARG A 87 -0.49 12.99 0.64
CA ARG A 87 -1.49 13.23 1.68
C ARG A 87 -0.85 13.74 2.96
N GLN A 88 0.34 13.24 3.31
CA GLN A 88 1.06 13.71 4.49
C GLN A 88 1.49 15.16 4.33
N ILE A 89 2.00 15.51 3.14
CA ILE A 89 2.40 16.88 2.85
C ILE A 89 1.20 17.82 2.97
N GLU A 90 0.08 17.46 2.38
CA GLU A 90 -1.14 18.27 2.45
C GLU A 90 -1.59 18.46 3.90
N SER A 91 -1.58 17.39 4.68
CA SER A 91 -1.96 17.45 6.09
C SER A 91 -1.04 18.38 6.88
N LEU A 92 0.27 18.31 6.64
CA LEU A 92 1.24 19.17 7.30
C LEU A 92 1.09 20.63 6.89
N GLU A 93 0.80 20.87 5.62
CA GLU A 93 0.56 22.22 5.13
C GLU A 93 -0.67 22.84 5.78
N ASN A 94 -1.74 22.05 5.90
CA ASN A 94 -2.96 22.50 6.56
C ASN A 94 -2.73 22.80 8.03
N LYS A 95 -1.96 21.95 8.71
CA LYS A 95 -1.62 22.15 10.09
C LYS A 95 -0.78 23.42 10.28
N LYS A 96 0.17 23.65 9.39
CA LYS A 96 1.00 24.84 9.40
C LYS A 96 0.13 26.08 9.22
N ALA A 97 -0.81 26.05 8.28
CA ALA A 97 -1.72 27.15 8.04
C ALA A 97 -2.55 27.46 9.30
N GLU A 98 -3.04 26.43 9.97
CA GLU A 98 -3.79 26.62 11.23
C GLU A 98 -2.95 27.25 12.31
N LEU A 99 -1.72 26.80 12.46
CA LEU A 99 -0.81 27.33 13.48
C LEU A 99 -0.47 28.78 13.20
N LEU A 100 -0.24 29.13 11.94
CA LEU A 100 0.02 30.50 11.56
C LEU A 100 -1.17 31.40 11.84
N LYS A 101 -2.36 30.90 11.57
CA LYS A 101 -3.60 31.62 11.85
C LYS A 101 -3.75 31.89 13.34
N THR A 102 -3.46 30.88 14.15
CA THR A 102 -3.58 30.99 15.60
C THR A 102 -2.56 31.97 16.16
N GLU A 103 -1.37 32.02 15.58
CA GLU A 103 -0.29 32.90 16.06
C GLU A 103 -0.50 34.36 15.72
N GLU A 104 -1.22 34.64 14.65
CA GLU A 104 -1.42 36.02 14.23
C GLU A 104 -1.91 36.95 15.33
N PRO A 105 -2.92 36.57 16.12
CA PRO A 105 -3.36 37.45 17.20
C PRO A 105 -2.28 37.76 18.23
N PHE A 106 -1.37 36.81 18.41
CA PHE A 106 -0.29 37.00 19.38
C PHE A 106 0.84 37.83 18.83
N SER A 107 1.04 37.82 17.54
CA SER A 107 2.10 38.60 16.93
C SER A 107 1.82 40.09 16.97
N ASP A 108 0.61 40.48 17.25
CA ASP A 108 0.24 41.86 17.45
C ASP A 108 0.85 42.47 18.71
N LYS A 109 1.19 41.65 19.61
CA LYS A 109 1.97 42.10 20.77
C LYS A 109 3.34 42.42 20.30
N PRO A 110 3.99 43.24 20.54
CA PRO A 110 5.29 43.40 19.92
C PRO A 110 6.43 42.76 20.61
N VAL A 111 5.61 42.39 20.46
CA VAL A 111 6.02 41.68 20.13
C VAL A 111 6.84 41.17 19.99
N GLN A 112 6.94 41.28 20.30
CA GLN A 112 7.12 40.78 20.01
C GLN A 112 7.81 40.50 19.46
N LYS A 113 7.98 41.19 19.79
CA LYS A 113 8.16 41.17 19.23
C LYS A 113 8.80 41.28 18.91
N PRO A 114 8.92 41.79 19.20
CA PRO A 114 9.17 42.03 18.70
C PRO A 114 9.68 41.93 18.39
N PHE A 115 9.82 42.31 18.57
CA PHE A 115 9.54 42.14 18.10
C PHE A 115 9.68 42.09 17.90
#